data_adb8c78d63ca7171490d30db5d8a36e2
#
_entry.id   adb8c78d63ca7171490d30db5d8a36e2
#
_cell.length_a   1.000
_cell.length_b   1.000
_cell.length_c   1.000
_cell.angle_alpha   90.00
_cell.angle_beta   90.00
_cell.angle_gamma   90.00
#
_symmetry.space_group_name_H-M   'P 1'
#
loop_
_entity.id
_entity.type
_entity.pdbx_description
1 polymer ?
#
loop_
_entity_poly.entity_id
_entity_poly.type
_entity_poly.pdbx_seq_one_letter_code
_entity_poly.pdbx_strand_id
1 'polypeptide(L)'
;MGSTDVGDVSWVVPTAQINTACYSYGAGGHTWQWVSQGKSTLAYKGMMLAAEVMAQAVEACFEHPEIIEKAKAEFEERLAGQAYECLIPKDVKPHIIQ
;
A
#
# COMPACT_ATOMS: atom_id res chain seq x y z
N MET A 1 0.45 6.98 -14.71
CA MET A 1 1.17 6.71 -13.47
C MET A 1 0.34 7.24 -12.31
N GLY A 2 0.20 6.50 -11.23
CA GLY A 2 -0.44 6.97 -9.99
C GLY A 2 0.61 7.45 -9.00
N SER A 3 0.17 8.18 -7.97
CA SER A 3 0.96 8.54 -6.80
C SER A 3 0.31 7.98 -5.54
N THR A 4 1.10 7.79 -4.50
CA THR A 4 0.66 7.23 -3.22
C THR A 4 1.57 7.68 -2.10
N ASP A 5 1.04 7.79 -0.90
CA ASP A 5 1.79 8.13 0.32
C ASP A 5 2.51 6.92 0.94
N VAL A 6 2.35 5.72 0.34
CA VAL A 6 3.03 4.50 0.83
C VAL A 6 4.55 4.66 0.84
N GLY A 7 5.11 5.48 -0.06
CA GLY A 7 6.53 5.84 -0.04
C GLY A 7 6.94 6.44 1.30
N ASP A 8 6.20 7.42 1.80
CA ASP A 8 6.48 8.08 3.08
C ASP A 8 6.33 7.10 4.25
N VAL A 9 5.29 6.26 4.25
CA VAL A 9 5.08 5.21 5.26
C VAL A 9 6.26 4.24 5.28
N SER A 10 6.79 3.86 4.10
CA SER A 10 7.91 2.92 4.00
C SER A 10 9.25 3.46 4.54
N TRP A 11 9.35 4.76 4.81
CA TRP A 11 10.49 5.37 5.49
C TRP A 11 10.46 5.25 7.01
N VAL A 12 9.31 4.95 7.60
CA VAL A 12 9.12 4.94 9.06
C VAL A 12 8.74 3.56 9.62
N VAL A 13 8.35 2.63 8.74
CA VAL A 13 7.95 1.28 9.14
C VAL A 13 8.18 0.28 8.00
N PRO A 14 8.53 -0.98 8.31
CA PRO A 14 8.58 -2.05 7.32
C PRO A 14 7.25 -2.14 6.58
N THR A 15 7.29 -2.08 5.26
CA THR A 15 6.09 -2.00 4.42
C THR A 15 6.13 -3.04 3.32
N ALA A 16 5.03 -3.77 3.14
CA ALA A 16 4.79 -4.64 2.00
C ALA A 16 3.55 -4.17 1.22
N GLN A 17 3.55 -4.38 -0.07
CA GLN A 17 2.44 -4.02 -0.94
C GLN A 17 2.07 -5.19 -1.83
N ILE A 18 0.77 -5.41 -2.01
CA ILE A 18 0.22 -6.38 -2.95
C ILE A 18 -0.64 -5.67 -3.99
N ASN A 19 -0.76 -6.28 -5.15
CA ASN A 19 -1.69 -5.83 -6.19
C ASN A 19 -2.57 -6.99 -6.60
N THR A 20 -3.86 -6.74 -6.76
CA THR A 20 -4.85 -7.72 -7.25
C THR A 20 -5.57 -7.18 -8.48
N ALA A 21 -5.98 -8.08 -9.37
CA ALA A 21 -6.70 -7.69 -10.57
C ALA A 21 -8.16 -7.37 -10.26
N CYS A 22 -8.53 -6.09 -10.36
CA CYS A 22 -9.89 -5.59 -10.17
C CYS A 22 -10.54 -5.04 -11.46
N TYR A 23 -9.83 -5.11 -12.57
CA TYR A 23 -10.26 -4.64 -13.89
C TYR A 23 -9.59 -5.46 -14.99
N SER A 24 -10.15 -5.40 -16.22
CA SER A 24 -9.63 -6.15 -17.36
C SER A 24 -8.29 -5.60 -17.84
N TYR A 25 -7.45 -6.49 -18.34
CA TYR A 25 -6.18 -6.12 -18.97
C TYR A 25 -6.42 -5.16 -20.14
N GLY A 26 -5.59 -4.12 -20.26
CA GLY A 26 -5.69 -3.10 -21.32
C GLY A 26 -6.65 -1.95 -21.01
N ALA A 27 -7.43 -2.00 -19.92
CA ALA A 27 -8.17 -0.83 -19.47
C ALA A 27 -7.21 0.26 -18.97
N GLY A 28 -7.34 1.47 -19.49
CA GLY A 28 -6.51 2.60 -19.10
C GLY A 28 -6.77 3.03 -17.65
N GLY A 29 -5.71 3.28 -16.89
CA GLY A 29 -5.82 3.82 -15.54
C GLY A 29 -6.45 5.22 -15.51
N HIS A 30 -7.19 5.54 -14.43
CA HIS A 30 -7.88 6.82 -14.24
C HIS A 30 -8.88 7.18 -15.36
N THR A 31 -9.55 6.16 -15.92
CA THR A 31 -10.52 6.31 -16.98
C THR A 31 -11.91 5.83 -16.56
N TRP A 32 -12.94 6.21 -17.31
CA TRP A 32 -14.30 5.71 -17.08
C TRP A 32 -14.41 4.19 -17.20
N GLN A 33 -13.52 3.53 -17.97
CA GLN A 33 -13.47 2.08 -18.09
C GLN A 33 -13.18 1.39 -16.75
N TRP A 34 -12.32 1.96 -15.91
CA TRP A 34 -12.10 1.45 -14.56
C TRP A 34 -13.33 1.63 -13.69
N VAL A 35 -13.96 2.80 -13.75
CA VAL A 35 -15.19 3.08 -12.98
C VAL A 35 -16.32 2.13 -13.35
N SER A 36 -16.52 1.87 -14.63
CA SER A 36 -17.57 0.97 -15.11
C SER A 36 -17.37 -0.49 -14.66
N GLN A 37 -16.15 -0.91 -14.40
CA GLN A 37 -15.80 -2.25 -13.94
C GLN A 37 -15.86 -2.41 -12.42
N GLY A 38 -15.96 -1.33 -11.65
CA GLY A 38 -15.87 -1.35 -10.18
C GLY A 38 -16.95 -2.17 -9.47
N LYS A 39 -18.07 -2.47 -10.12
CA LYS A 39 -19.13 -3.36 -9.63
C LYS A 39 -19.17 -4.72 -10.35
N SER A 40 -18.15 -5.05 -11.12
CA SER A 40 -18.06 -6.34 -11.80
C SER A 40 -17.70 -7.47 -10.84
N THR A 41 -18.01 -8.71 -11.23
CA THR A 41 -17.57 -9.90 -10.49
C THR A 41 -16.04 -10.01 -10.44
N LEU A 42 -15.33 -9.52 -11.45
CA LEU A 42 -13.88 -9.44 -11.46
C LEU A 42 -13.36 -8.52 -10.34
N ALA A 43 -13.94 -7.31 -10.23
CA ALA A 43 -13.57 -6.36 -9.18
C ALA A 43 -13.83 -6.93 -7.78
N TYR A 44 -14.98 -7.57 -7.55
CA TYR A 44 -15.29 -8.21 -6.28
C TYR A 44 -14.31 -9.35 -5.94
N LYS A 45 -13.97 -10.19 -6.90
CA LYS A 45 -13.00 -11.27 -6.69
C LYS A 45 -11.61 -10.73 -6.34
N GLY A 46 -11.15 -9.70 -7.06
CA GLY A 46 -9.88 -9.05 -6.77
C GLY A 46 -9.85 -8.40 -5.39
N MET A 47 -10.93 -7.74 -4.99
CA MET A 47 -11.08 -7.13 -3.66
C MET A 47 -11.08 -8.19 -2.56
N MET A 48 -11.84 -9.27 -2.71
CA MET A 48 -11.89 -10.37 -1.73
C MET A 48 -10.55 -11.06 -1.59
N LEU A 49 -9.86 -11.32 -2.71
CA LEU A 49 -8.51 -11.89 -2.67
C LEU A 49 -7.53 -10.97 -1.93
N ALA A 50 -7.59 -9.66 -2.15
CA ALA A 50 -6.75 -8.71 -1.42
C ALA A 50 -7.04 -8.75 0.09
N ALA A 51 -8.30 -8.81 0.49
CA ALA A 51 -8.71 -8.91 1.88
C ALA A 51 -8.21 -10.20 2.53
N GLU A 52 -8.35 -11.34 1.86
CA GLU A 52 -7.85 -12.64 2.33
C GLU A 52 -6.33 -12.63 2.52
N VAL A 53 -5.59 -12.15 1.52
CA VAL A 53 -4.12 -12.10 1.61
C VAL A 53 -3.65 -11.21 2.75
N MET A 54 -4.30 -10.05 2.94
CA MET A 54 -3.96 -9.16 4.05
C MET A 54 -4.28 -9.81 5.40
N ALA A 55 -5.42 -10.48 5.54
CA ALA A 55 -5.78 -11.18 6.77
C ALA A 55 -4.79 -12.31 7.09
N GLN A 56 -4.46 -13.14 6.12
CA GLN A 56 -3.48 -14.22 6.28
C GLN A 56 -2.07 -13.69 6.59
N ALA A 57 -1.67 -12.57 5.99
CA ALA A 57 -0.39 -11.95 6.31
C ALA A 57 -0.32 -11.47 7.77
N VAL A 58 -1.40 -10.89 8.28
CA VAL A 58 -1.50 -10.48 9.69
C VAL A 58 -1.47 -11.70 10.61
N GLU A 59 -2.24 -12.76 10.30
CA GLU A 59 -2.25 -14.03 11.04
C GLU A 59 -0.86 -14.64 11.08
N ALA A 60 -0.17 -14.74 9.93
CA ALA A 60 1.19 -15.25 9.86
C ALA A 60 2.17 -14.42 10.72
N CYS A 61 2.03 -13.10 10.80
CA CYS A 61 2.85 -12.27 11.67
C CYS A 61 2.61 -12.55 13.16
N PHE A 62 1.40 -12.93 13.56
CA PHE A 62 1.10 -13.33 14.93
C PHE A 62 1.62 -14.73 15.25
N GLU A 63 1.48 -15.68 14.33
CA GLU A 63 1.94 -17.06 14.51
C GLU A 63 3.47 -17.18 14.41
N HIS A 64 4.09 -16.32 13.63
CA HIS A 64 5.51 -16.28 13.31
C HIS A 64 6.15 -14.92 13.60
N PRO A 65 6.37 -14.57 14.88
CA PRO A 65 6.95 -13.26 15.26
C PRO A 65 8.29 -12.96 14.60
N GLU A 66 9.05 -14.00 14.23
CA GLU A 66 10.32 -13.87 13.51
C GLU A 66 10.19 -13.18 12.13
N ILE A 67 8.99 -13.15 11.53
CA ILE A 67 8.72 -12.39 10.31
C ILE A 67 8.90 -10.89 10.59
N ILE A 68 8.33 -10.41 11.69
CA ILE A 68 8.43 -9.01 12.11
C ILE A 68 9.86 -8.64 12.45
N GLU A 69 10.59 -9.52 13.15
CA GLU A 69 11.99 -9.29 13.50
C GLU A 69 12.88 -9.17 12.26
N LYS A 70 12.72 -10.07 11.30
CA LYS A 70 13.44 -10.02 10.02
C LYS A 70 13.08 -8.79 9.21
N ALA A 71 11.79 -8.43 9.14
CA ALA A 71 11.33 -7.24 8.43
C ALA A 71 11.92 -5.95 9.03
N LYS A 72 12.01 -5.87 10.37
CA LYS A 72 12.66 -4.73 11.05
C LYS A 72 14.16 -4.68 10.76
N ALA A 73 14.85 -5.80 10.84
CA ALA A 73 16.28 -5.86 10.54
C ALA A 73 16.59 -5.42 9.11
N GLU A 74 15.82 -5.92 8.12
CA GLU A 74 15.95 -5.51 6.73
C GLU A 74 15.64 -4.01 6.55
N PHE A 75 14.62 -3.51 7.23
CA PHE A 75 14.24 -2.10 7.21
C PHE A 75 15.38 -1.21 7.72
N GLU A 76 15.99 -1.54 8.86
CA GLU A 76 17.13 -0.80 9.43
C GLU A 76 18.34 -0.84 8.49
N GLU A 77 18.63 -1.99 7.89
CA GLU A 77 19.70 -2.14 6.90
C GLU A 77 19.47 -1.24 5.67
N ARG A 78 18.24 -1.23 5.16
CA ARG A 78 17.88 -0.40 3.98
C ARG A 78 17.89 1.09 4.28
N LEU A 79 17.50 1.50 5.48
CA LEU A 79 17.60 2.90 5.91
C LEU A 79 19.06 3.39 5.96
N ALA A 80 20.00 2.50 6.22
CA ALA A 80 21.44 2.82 6.29
C ALA A 80 21.74 4.06 7.17
N GLY A 81 20.99 4.24 8.26
CA GLY A 81 21.11 5.39 9.16
C GLY A 81 20.47 6.69 8.66
N GLN A 82 19.77 6.65 7.53
CA GLN A 82 19.00 7.81 7.04
C GLN A 82 17.71 7.97 7.84
N ALA A 83 17.31 9.22 8.06
CA ALA A 83 16.02 9.55 8.66
C ALA A 83 15.04 10.06 7.62
N TYR A 84 13.75 9.77 7.84
CA TYR A 84 12.68 10.35 7.02
C TYR A 84 12.64 11.85 7.19
N GLU A 85 12.62 12.57 6.07
CA GLU A 85 12.41 14.01 6.01
C GLU A 85 11.18 14.30 5.14
N CYS A 86 10.17 14.92 5.73
CA CYS A 86 8.96 15.31 5.03
C CYS A 86 9.28 16.38 3.99
N LEU A 87 8.92 16.13 2.73
CA LEU A 87 9.13 17.08 1.63
C LEU A 87 8.16 18.28 1.67
N ILE A 88 7.10 18.20 2.48
CA ILE A 88 6.14 19.29 2.65
C ILE A 88 6.70 20.28 3.68
N PRO A 89 6.87 21.56 3.32
CA PRO A 89 7.32 22.58 4.28
C PRO A 89 6.40 22.65 5.51
N LYS A 90 6.99 22.90 6.69
CA LYS A 90 6.26 22.85 7.99
C LYS A 90 5.18 23.93 8.13
N ASP A 91 5.26 24.99 7.35
CA ASP A 91 4.28 26.10 7.32
C ASP A 91 3.08 25.81 6.40
N VAL A 92 3.17 24.79 5.55
CA VAL A 92 2.06 24.37 4.70
C VAL A 92 1.02 23.63 5.52
N LYS A 93 -0.19 24.16 5.55
CA LYS A 93 -1.34 23.52 6.22
C LYS A 93 -2.29 22.92 5.18
N PRO A 94 -2.97 21.80 5.53
CA PRO A 94 -4.02 21.25 4.67
C PRO A 94 -5.07 22.31 4.34
N HIS A 95 -5.51 22.35 3.08
CA HIS A 95 -6.62 23.22 2.69
C HIS A 95 -7.91 22.66 3.26
N ILE A 96 -8.55 23.43 4.13
CA ILE A 96 -9.86 23.07 4.69
C ILE A 96 -10.91 23.56 3.69
N ILE A 97 -11.60 22.63 3.04
CA ILE A 97 -12.76 22.91 2.22
C ILE A 97 -13.91 23.24 3.18
N GLN A 98 -14.35 24.49 3.16
CA GLN A 98 -15.56 24.94 3.89
C GLN A 98 -16.81 24.65 3.08
#